data_5e33da8fefd712d82b29767cf497af1b
#
_entry.id   5e33da8fefd712d82b29767cf497af1b
#
_cell.length_a   1.000
_cell.length_b   1.000
_cell.length_c   1.000
_cell.angle_alpha   90.00
_cell.angle_beta   90.00
_cell.angle_gamma   90.00
#
_symmetry.space_group_name_H-M   'P 1'
#
loop_
_entity.id
_entity.type
_entity.pdbx_description
1 polymer ?
#
loop_
_entity_poly.entity_id
_entity_poly.type
_entity_poly.pdbx_seq_one_letter_code
_entity_poly.pdbx_strand_id
1 'polypeptide(L)'
;MEEPLIYKCTSMNKLSRVDVLLELLESVNEEASKKGKGHLQILLCVMSRRDPGYKYLKWISETKVGIVTQCCLSTCRANDQYFANLATKMNAKLGGSNVELNDPLPHFGGKGHVMFVGADVNHPGARNLTSPSIAAVVATMNWPAANRYAARVYPQLHRKERIVDFGNMCLELVQSYAQLNIYF
;
A
#
# COMPACT_ATOMS: atom_id res chain seq x y z
N MET A 1 -16.39 -6.46 -13.61
CA MET A 1 -15.31 -5.45 -13.70
C MET A 1 -15.46 -4.81 -15.06
N GLU A 2 -15.53 -3.52 -15.15
CA GLU A 2 -15.57 -2.80 -16.42
C GLU A 2 -14.24 -2.93 -17.17
N GLU A 3 -14.24 -2.65 -18.47
CA GLU A 3 -13.01 -2.64 -19.26
C GLU A 3 -12.03 -1.57 -18.74
N PRO A 4 -10.70 -1.83 -18.81
CA PRO A 4 -9.72 -0.87 -18.36
C PRO A 4 -9.78 0.41 -19.20
N LEU A 5 -9.76 1.56 -18.55
CA LEU A 5 -9.79 2.86 -19.21
C LEU A 5 -8.59 3.08 -20.15
N ILE A 6 -7.44 2.55 -19.78
CA ILE A 6 -6.19 2.64 -20.52
C ILE A 6 -5.47 1.29 -20.47
N TYR A 7 -4.94 0.88 -21.62
CA TYR A 7 -4.07 -0.27 -21.74
C TYR A 7 -2.76 0.13 -22.43
N LYS A 8 -1.62 -0.15 -21.78
CA LYS A 8 -0.28 0.12 -22.34
C LYS A 8 0.62 -1.10 -22.22
N CYS A 9 1.32 -1.43 -23.30
CA CYS A 9 2.41 -2.40 -23.28
C CYS A 9 3.76 -1.70 -23.17
N THR A 10 4.66 -2.27 -22.35
CA THR A 10 6.03 -1.79 -22.23
C THR A 10 6.99 -2.95 -22.02
N SER A 11 8.28 -2.75 -22.29
CA SER A 11 9.29 -3.78 -22.06
C SER A 11 9.71 -3.82 -20.59
N MET A 12 10.01 -5.01 -20.08
CA MET A 12 10.53 -5.19 -18.70
C MET A 12 11.82 -4.40 -18.44
N ASN A 13 12.67 -4.21 -19.45
CA ASN A 13 13.91 -3.46 -19.30
C ASN A 13 13.69 -1.98 -18.95
N LYS A 14 12.54 -1.42 -19.30
CA LYS A 14 12.17 -0.04 -18.94
C LYS A 14 11.87 0.11 -17.45
N LEU A 15 11.47 -0.96 -16.76
CA LEU A 15 11.20 -0.92 -15.30
C LEU A 15 12.47 -0.67 -14.46
N SER A 16 13.65 -0.97 -15.00
CA SER A 16 14.94 -0.74 -14.32
C SER A 16 15.49 0.68 -14.54
N ARG A 17 14.87 1.46 -15.42
CA ARG A 17 15.25 2.85 -15.73
C ARG A 17 14.30 3.79 -15.04
N VAL A 18 14.76 4.42 -13.98
CA VAL A 18 13.95 5.28 -13.10
C VAL A 18 13.33 6.46 -13.85
N ASP A 19 14.10 7.12 -14.70
CA ASP A 19 13.70 8.23 -15.57
C ASP A 19 12.53 7.84 -16.49
N VAL A 20 12.71 6.77 -17.25
CA VAL A 20 11.72 6.26 -18.21
C VAL A 20 10.45 5.77 -17.50
N LEU A 21 10.61 5.16 -16.34
CA LEU A 21 9.48 4.66 -15.55
C LEU A 21 8.66 5.81 -14.96
N LEU A 22 9.34 6.86 -14.49
CA LEU A 22 8.66 8.06 -13.98
C LEU A 22 7.82 8.71 -15.08
N GLU A 23 8.42 9.01 -16.25
CA GLU A 23 7.72 9.57 -17.40
C GLU A 23 6.52 8.72 -17.84
N LEU A 24 6.69 7.38 -17.84
CA LEU A 24 5.59 6.46 -18.17
C LEU A 24 4.43 6.58 -17.19
N LEU A 25 4.70 6.61 -15.89
CA LEU A 25 3.67 6.68 -14.86
C LEU A 25 2.96 8.04 -14.86
N GLU A 26 3.70 9.13 -15.04
CA GLU A 26 3.14 10.49 -15.20
C GLU A 26 2.24 10.56 -16.44
N SER A 27 2.72 10.07 -17.59
CA SER A 27 1.92 9.99 -18.82
C SER A 27 0.62 9.22 -18.66
N VAL A 28 0.65 8.08 -17.94
CA VAL A 28 -0.55 7.28 -17.67
C VAL A 28 -1.52 8.03 -16.77
N ASN A 29 -1.01 8.71 -15.75
CA ASN A 29 -1.83 9.50 -14.83
C ASN A 29 -2.51 10.68 -15.53
N GLU A 30 -1.79 11.39 -16.38
CA GLU A 30 -2.34 12.49 -17.19
C GLU A 30 -3.39 11.99 -18.19
N GLU A 31 -3.13 10.88 -18.87
CA GLU A 31 -4.07 10.31 -19.82
C GLU A 31 -5.35 9.84 -19.11
N ALA A 32 -5.23 9.24 -17.94
CA ALA A 32 -6.37 8.84 -17.12
C ALA A 32 -7.20 10.05 -16.69
N SER A 33 -6.53 11.12 -16.27
CA SER A 33 -7.21 12.38 -15.87
C SER A 33 -7.94 13.03 -17.05
N LYS A 34 -7.42 12.93 -18.26
CA LYS A 34 -8.06 13.46 -19.49
C LYS A 34 -9.25 12.62 -19.96
N LYS A 35 -9.19 11.30 -19.82
CA LYS A 35 -10.23 10.36 -20.27
C LYS A 35 -11.31 10.10 -19.21
N GLY A 36 -10.92 10.15 -17.94
CA GLY A 36 -11.78 9.83 -16.81
C GLY A 36 -12.40 11.07 -16.18
N LYS A 37 -13.36 10.83 -15.31
CA LYS A 37 -14.01 11.87 -14.50
C LYS A 37 -13.31 12.07 -13.14
N GLY A 38 -11.99 11.93 -13.08
CA GLY A 38 -11.26 12.07 -11.83
C GLY A 38 -9.85 11.48 -11.87
N HIS A 39 -9.26 11.27 -10.71
CA HIS A 39 -7.92 10.70 -10.58
C HIS A 39 -7.90 9.19 -10.88
N LEU A 40 -6.75 8.70 -11.34
CA LEU A 40 -6.51 7.26 -11.52
C LEU A 40 -6.62 6.54 -10.17
N GLN A 41 -7.61 5.68 -10.04
CA GLN A 41 -7.85 4.96 -8.78
C GLN A 41 -6.83 3.84 -8.52
N ILE A 42 -6.50 3.07 -9.55
CA ILE A 42 -5.55 1.97 -9.46
C ILE A 42 -4.90 1.67 -10.80
N LEU A 43 -3.63 1.32 -10.77
CA LEU A 43 -2.88 0.82 -11.94
C LEU A 43 -2.56 -0.67 -11.74
N LEU A 44 -3.12 -1.52 -12.58
CA LEU A 44 -2.79 -2.94 -12.62
C LEU A 44 -1.56 -3.16 -13.51
N CYS A 45 -0.47 -3.63 -12.92
CA CYS A 45 0.80 -3.91 -13.59
C CYS A 45 0.96 -5.42 -13.80
N VAL A 46 0.70 -5.90 -15.03
CA VAL A 46 0.88 -7.30 -15.39
C VAL A 46 2.31 -7.51 -15.89
N MET A 47 3.11 -8.24 -15.13
CA MET A 47 4.53 -8.47 -15.37
C MET A 47 4.77 -9.87 -15.92
N SER A 48 5.60 -10.01 -16.95
CA SER A 48 5.93 -11.32 -17.54
C SER A 48 6.79 -12.20 -16.65
N ARG A 49 7.56 -11.61 -15.74
CA ARG A 49 8.46 -12.29 -14.79
C ARG A 49 8.68 -11.47 -13.53
N ARG A 50 9.26 -12.07 -12.52
CA ARG A 50 9.83 -11.32 -11.39
C ARG A 50 11.02 -10.50 -11.88
N ASP A 51 11.05 -9.22 -11.54
CA ASP A 51 12.06 -8.28 -12.01
C ASP A 51 12.54 -7.39 -10.87
N PRO A 52 13.85 -7.12 -10.77
CA PRO A 52 14.39 -6.14 -9.81
C PRO A 52 13.78 -4.75 -9.92
N GLY A 53 13.31 -4.37 -11.11
CA GLY A 53 12.59 -3.11 -11.36
C GLY A 53 11.27 -2.97 -10.61
N TYR A 54 10.69 -4.07 -10.08
CA TYR A 54 9.49 -4.03 -9.25
C TYR A 54 9.61 -3.03 -8.09
N LYS A 55 10.74 -2.99 -7.42
CA LYS A 55 10.99 -2.06 -6.30
C LYS A 55 10.97 -0.59 -6.76
N TYR A 56 11.50 -0.30 -7.93
CA TYR A 56 11.47 1.06 -8.50
C TYR A 56 10.05 1.46 -8.91
N LEU A 57 9.30 0.54 -9.53
CA LEU A 57 7.89 0.75 -9.85
C LEU A 57 7.10 1.12 -8.59
N LYS A 58 7.23 0.34 -7.52
CA LYS A 58 6.54 0.60 -6.26
C LYS A 58 6.98 1.92 -5.63
N TRP A 59 8.28 2.15 -5.56
CA TRP A 59 8.81 3.38 -4.99
C TRP A 59 8.34 4.62 -5.75
N ILE A 60 8.46 4.65 -7.08
CA ILE A 60 8.07 5.81 -7.88
C ILE A 60 6.56 6.04 -7.83
N SER A 61 5.77 4.98 -8.00
CA SER A 61 4.30 5.11 -7.99
C SER A 61 3.78 5.63 -6.64
N GLU A 62 4.35 5.19 -5.53
CA GLU A 62 3.89 5.54 -4.19
C GLU A 62 4.46 6.85 -3.66
N THR A 63 5.71 7.23 -4.03
CA THR A 63 6.39 8.40 -3.43
C THR A 63 6.55 9.59 -4.38
N LYS A 64 6.49 9.40 -5.68
CA LYS A 64 6.68 10.47 -6.68
C LYS A 64 5.38 10.85 -7.38
N VAL A 65 4.61 9.87 -7.82
CA VAL A 65 3.41 10.10 -8.64
C VAL A 65 2.11 10.00 -7.83
N GLY A 66 2.11 9.25 -6.73
CA GLY A 66 0.93 9.07 -5.88
C GLY A 66 -0.12 8.12 -6.47
N ILE A 67 0.29 7.13 -7.29
CA ILE A 67 -0.61 6.16 -7.90
C ILE A 67 -0.63 4.87 -7.10
N VAL A 68 -1.83 4.40 -6.77
CA VAL A 68 -2.01 3.05 -6.20
C VAL A 68 -1.73 2.00 -7.27
N THR A 69 -0.80 1.08 -7.01
CA THR A 69 -0.45 0.02 -7.97
C THR A 69 -0.71 -1.37 -7.40
N GLN A 70 -1.22 -2.26 -8.26
CA GLN A 70 -1.27 -3.69 -8.01
C GLN A 70 -0.46 -4.42 -9.07
N CYS A 71 0.61 -5.08 -8.66
CA CYS A 71 1.40 -5.93 -9.55
C CYS A 71 0.93 -7.37 -9.47
N CYS A 72 0.93 -8.04 -10.61
CA CYS A 72 0.71 -9.47 -10.73
C CYS A 72 1.62 -10.04 -11.82
N LEU A 73 1.82 -11.34 -11.81
CA LEU A 73 2.55 -12.04 -12.86
C LEU A 73 1.57 -12.57 -13.91
N SER A 74 1.92 -12.38 -15.18
CA SER A 74 1.29 -13.11 -16.26
C SER A 74 1.70 -14.58 -16.13
N THR A 75 0.73 -15.47 -15.94
CA THR A 75 0.97 -16.90 -15.76
C THR A 75 -0.07 -17.70 -16.52
N CYS A 76 0.37 -18.71 -17.24
CA CYS A 76 -0.54 -19.66 -17.91
C CYS A 76 -1.29 -20.57 -16.92
N ARG A 77 -0.94 -20.55 -15.63
CA ARG A 77 -1.61 -21.29 -14.56
C ARG A 77 -2.53 -20.43 -13.71
N ALA A 78 -2.94 -19.25 -14.22
CA ALA A 78 -3.93 -18.45 -13.54
C ALA A 78 -5.26 -19.22 -13.48
N ASN A 79 -5.79 -19.37 -12.28
CA ASN A 79 -7.06 -20.04 -12.00
C ASN A 79 -7.98 -19.09 -11.21
N ASP A 80 -9.20 -19.51 -10.95
CA ASP A 80 -10.19 -18.69 -10.23
C ASP A 80 -9.68 -18.22 -8.87
N GLN A 81 -8.96 -19.08 -8.13
CA GLN A 81 -8.36 -18.71 -6.85
C GLN A 81 -7.31 -17.60 -7.00
N TYR A 82 -6.50 -17.65 -8.06
CA TYR A 82 -5.53 -16.58 -8.34
C TYR A 82 -6.23 -15.24 -8.60
N PHE A 83 -7.29 -15.24 -9.41
CA PHE A 83 -8.06 -14.03 -9.69
C PHE A 83 -8.83 -13.54 -8.47
N ALA A 84 -9.40 -14.42 -7.68
CA ALA A 84 -10.05 -14.07 -6.41
C ALA A 84 -9.05 -13.38 -5.45
N ASN A 85 -7.85 -13.94 -5.29
CA ASN A 85 -6.80 -13.33 -4.47
C ASN A 85 -6.32 -11.97 -5.02
N LEU A 86 -6.27 -11.82 -6.33
CA LEU A 86 -5.92 -10.55 -6.96
C LEU A 86 -7.01 -9.50 -6.73
N ALA A 87 -8.28 -9.86 -6.92
CA ALA A 87 -9.42 -9.00 -6.69
C ALA A 87 -9.51 -8.54 -5.22
N THR A 88 -9.30 -9.45 -4.26
CA THR A 88 -9.23 -9.14 -2.83
C THR A 88 -8.16 -8.08 -2.52
N LYS A 89 -6.96 -8.21 -3.11
CA LYS A 89 -5.88 -7.23 -2.94
C LYS A 89 -6.21 -5.87 -3.56
N MET A 90 -6.87 -5.87 -4.72
CA MET A 90 -7.30 -4.63 -5.38
C MET A 90 -8.38 -3.94 -4.56
N ASN A 91 -9.38 -4.68 -4.09
CA ASN A 91 -10.46 -4.15 -3.26
C ASN A 91 -9.92 -3.47 -1.99
N ALA A 92 -9.01 -4.14 -1.28
CA ALA A 92 -8.38 -3.56 -0.08
C ALA A 92 -7.62 -2.26 -0.38
N LYS A 93 -6.89 -2.20 -1.51
CA LYS A 93 -6.16 -0.99 -1.93
C LYS A 93 -7.07 0.16 -2.34
N LEU A 94 -8.26 -0.14 -2.80
CA LEU A 94 -9.30 0.83 -3.13
C LEU A 94 -10.14 1.26 -1.91
N GLY A 95 -9.79 0.75 -0.72
CA GLY A 95 -10.48 1.07 0.54
C GLY A 95 -11.72 0.22 0.81
N GLY A 96 -11.94 -0.84 0.02
CA GLY A 96 -13.03 -1.78 0.25
C GLY A 96 -12.74 -2.76 1.40
N SER A 97 -13.79 -3.27 2.03
CA SER A 97 -13.71 -4.35 3.01
C SER A 97 -13.82 -5.71 2.31
N ASN A 98 -12.92 -6.63 2.63
CA ASN A 98 -12.96 -8.00 2.12
C ASN A 98 -13.62 -8.96 3.10
N VAL A 99 -13.57 -8.63 4.39
CA VAL A 99 -14.11 -9.42 5.49
C VAL A 99 -14.68 -8.48 6.52
N GLU A 100 -15.81 -8.81 7.06
CA GLU A 100 -16.42 -8.12 8.21
C GLU A 100 -16.67 -9.14 9.32
N LEU A 101 -16.55 -8.68 10.56
CA LEU A 101 -16.88 -9.52 11.70
C LEU A 101 -18.40 -9.66 11.80
N ASN A 102 -18.87 -10.90 11.88
CA ASN A 102 -20.30 -11.18 12.08
C ASN A 102 -20.76 -10.73 13.46
N ASP A 103 -19.94 -10.93 14.47
CA ASP A 103 -20.19 -10.52 15.85
C ASP A 103 -19.13 -9.49 16.29
N PRO A 104 -19.52 -8.49 17.09
CA PRO A 104 -18.57 -7.55 17.68
C PRO A 104 -17.52 -8.29 18.51
N LEU A 105 -16.29 -7.82 18.47
CA LEU A 105 -15.25 -8.33 19.37
C LEU A 105 -15.68 -8.14 20.83
N PRO A 106 -15.47 -9.14 21.70
CA PRO A 106 -15.73 -9.01 23.13
C PRO A 106 -15.10 -7.73 23.68
N HIS A 107 -15.84 -6.98 24.48
CA HIS A 107 -15.45 -5.69 25.06
C HIS A 107 -15.32 -4.50 24.10
N PHE A 108 -15.49 -4.69 22.78
CA PHE A 108 -15.39 -3.59 21.79
C PHE A 108 -16.71 -3.28 21.09
N GLY A 109 -17.82 -3.95 21.48
CA GLY A 109 -19.14 -3.81 20.84
C GLY A 109 -19.92 -2.55 21.25
N GLY A 110 -19.34 -1.64 22.03
CA GLY A 110 -19.99 -0.41 22.47
C GLY A 110 -19.86 0.77 21.49
N LYS A 111 -20.58 1.85 21.77
CA LYS A 111 -20.38 3.14 21.11
C LYS A 111 -19.05 3.75 21.59
N GLY A 112 -17.99 3.50 20.89
CA GLY A 112 -16.68 4.03 21.26
C GLY A 112 -15.73 4.09 20.08
N HIS A 113 -14.67 4.85 20.27
CA HIS A 113 -13.58 4.94 19.30
C HIS A 113 -12.55 3.86 19.63
N VAL A 114 -12.29 2.97 18.67
CA VAL A 114 -11.30 1.89 18.80
C VAL A 114 -10.26 2.04 17.70
N MET A 115 -8.99 2.01 18.08
CA MET A 115 -7.86 2.04 17.18
C MET A 115 -6.94 0.86 17.50
N PHE A 116 -6.70 0.00 16.51
CA PHE A 116 -5.71 -1.06 16.63
C PHE A 116 -4.37 -0.55 16.12
N VAL A 117 -3.32 -0.81 16.88
CA VAL A 117 -1.95 -0.43 16.53
C VAL A 117 -1.10 -1.68 16.44
N GLY A 118 -0.40 -1.82 15.32
CA GLY A 118 0.63 -2.83 15.11
C GLY A 118 1.98 -2.19 14.86
N ALA A 119 3.05 -2.82 15.33
CA ALA A 119 4.41 -2.32 15.12
C ALA A 119 5.35 -3.46 14.77
N ASP A 120 6.32 -3.17 13.91
CA ASP A 120 7.34 -4.13 13.47
C ASP A 120 8.63 -3.41 13.06
N VAL A 121 9.74 -4.15 13.04
CA VAL A 121 11.04 -3.66 12.56
C VAL A 121 11.57 -4.56 11.46
N ASN A 122 11.75 -4.00 10.30
CA ASN A 122 12.36 -4.70 9.17
C ASN A 122 13.87 -4.47 9.15
N HIS A 123 14.64 -5.54 9.21
CA HIS A 123 16.09 -5.50 9.15
C HIS A 123 16.61 -5.75 7.73
N PRO A 124 17.73 -5.10 7.37
CA PRO A 124 18.41 -5.42 6.11
C PRO A 124 18.91 -6.85 6.11
N GLY A 125 19.01 -7.44 4.91
CA GLY A 125 19.51 -8.79 4.72
C GLY A 125 20.88 -9.04 5.38
N ALA A 126 21.19 -10.29 5.71
CA ALA A 126 22.37 -10.68 6.51
C ALA A 126 23.72 -10.17 5.97
N ARG A 127 23.83 -9.94 4.66
CA ARG A 127 25.05 -9.44 4.00
C ARG A 127 25.12 -7.92 3.90
N ASN A 128 24.05 -7.22 4.27
CA ASN A 128 24.01 -5.77 4.25
C ASN A 128 24.27 -5.24 5.68
N LEU A 129 25.45 -4.73 5.91
CA LEU A 129 25.92 -4.28 7.23
C LEU A 129 25.76 -2.76 7.41
N THR A 130 25.39 -2.02 6.39
CA THR A 130 25.39 -0.55 6.38
C THR A 130 24.02 0.09 6.35
N SER A 131 23.01 -0.60 5.82
CA SER A 131 21.66 -0.04 5.76
C SER A 131 21.02 0.01 7.14
N PRO A 132 20.21 1.03 7.43
CA PRO A 132 19.45 1.10 8.67
C PRO A 132 18.39 0.00 8.74
N SER A 133 17.95 -0.31 9.93
CA SER A 133 16.69 -1.01 10.17
C SER A 133 15.54 -0.01 10.01
N ILE A 134 14.39 -0.48 9.58
CA ILE A 134 13.21 0.35 9.35
C ILE A 134 12.14 -0.09 10.33
N ALA A 135 11.83 0.79 11.28
CA ALA A 135 10.70 0.62 12.17
C ALA A 135 9.43 1.13 11.51
N ALA A 136 8.33 0.42 11.66
CA ALA A 136 7.01 0.84 11.20
C ALA A 136 5.99 0.67 12.32
N VAL A 137 5.12 1.66 12.47
CA VAL A 137 3.93 1.61 13.32
C VAL A 137 2.73 1.89 12.45
N VAL A 138 1.73 1.01 12.46
CA VAL A 138 0.53 1.10 11.64
C VAL A 138 -0.69 1.09 12.55
N ALA A 139 -1.66 1.95 12.27
CA ALA A 139 -2.89 2.01 13.02
C ALA A 139 -4.12 2.02 12.12
N THR A 140 -5.23 1.46 12.61
CA THR A 140 -6.53 1.58 11.94
C THR A 140 -7.07 3.00 12.14
N MET A 141 -7.65 3.57 11.08
CA MET A 141 -8.20 4.93 11.07
C MET A 141 -9.72 4.96 11.10
N ASN A 142 -10.38 3.82 11.11
CA ASN A 142 -11.84 3.71 11.18
C ASN A 142 -12.27 2.49 11.98
N TRP A 143 -13.42 2.61 12.64
CA TRP A 143 -14.08 1.56 13.40
C TRP A 143 -15.59 1.58 13.12
N PRO A 144 -16.30 0.44 13.07
CA PRO A 144 -15.85 -0.95 13.32
C PRO A 144 -15.21 -1.65 12.11
N ALA A 145 -15.25 -1.09 10.91
CA ALA A 145 -14.75 -1.76 9.71
C ALA A 145 -13.24 -2.05 9.74
N ALA A 146 -12.43 -1.24 10.43
CA ALA A 146 -11.00 -1.41 10.63
C ALA A 146 -10.21 -1.75 9.35
N ASN A 147 -10.60 -1.15 8.22
CA ASN A 147 -10.04 -1.42 6.89
C ASN A 147 -9.27 -0.24 6.28
N ARG A 148 -9.23 0.89 6.97
CA ARG A 148 -8.41 2.07 6.61
C ARG A 148 -7.26 2.19 7.59
N TYR A 149 -6.06 2.43 7.06
CA TYR A 149 -4.84 2.44 7.85
C TYR A 149 -4.03 3.70 7.60
N ALA A 150 -3.30 4.12 8.62
CA ALA A 150 -2.20 5.06 8.50
C ALA A 150 -0.93 4.43 9.08
N ALA A 151 0.22 4.84 8.58
CA ALA A 151 1.50 4.34 9.02
C ALA A 151 2.47 5.48 9.35
N ARG A 152 3.40 5.19 10.26
CA ARG A 152 4.61 5.96 10.47
C ARG A 152 5.80 5.03 10.29
N VAL A 153 6.84 5.54 9.63
CA VAL A 153 8.02 4.75 9.28
C VAL A 153 9.25 5.56 9.70
N TYR A 154 10.16 4.92 10.42
CA TYR A 154 11.36 5.56 10.95
C TYR A 154 12.61 4.70 10.73
N PRO A 155 13.67 5.24 10.09
CA PRO A 155 14.95 4.55 9.99
C PRO A 155 15.68 4.61 11.33
N GLN A 156 16.19 3.48 11.78
CA GLN A 156 16.92 3.38 13.05
C GLN A 156 18.21 2.57 12.90
N LEU A 157 18.99 2.49 13.97
CA LEU A 157 20.27 1.79 13.97
C LEU A 157 20.12 0.34 13.47
N HIS A 158 21.14 -0.08 12.72
CA HIS A 158 21.21 -1.40 12.14
C HIS A 158 20.94 -2.51 13.17
N ARG A 159 20.00 -3.40 12.85
CA ARG A 159 19.59 -4.57 13.67
C ARG A 159 19.15 -4.25 15.09
N LYS A 160 18.64 -3.06 15.34
CA LYS A 160 18.03 -2.70 16.61
C LYS A 160 16.54 -3.06 16.59
N GLU A 161 16.13 -4.02 17.41
CA GLU A 161 14.72 -4.46 17.53
C GLU A 161 13.83 -3.43 18.20
N ARG A 162 14.36 -2.76 19.23
CA ARG A 162 13.60 -1.74 19.95
C ARG A 162 13.31 -0.55 19.03
N ILE A 163 12.04 -0.21 18.85
CA ILE A 163 11.62 0.98 18.12
C ILE A 163 11.95 2.21 18.94
N VAL A 164 12.85 3.05 18.44
CA VAL A 164 13.41 4.18 19.19
C VAL A 164 12.38 5.29 19.37
N ASP A 165 11.61 5.59 18.34
CA ASP A 165 10.66 6.70 18.30
C ASP A 165 9.20 6.26 18.44
N PHE A 166 8.97 5.11 19.07
CA PHE A 166 7.64 4.49 19.18
C PHE A 166 6.57 5.42 19.74
N GLY A 167 6.92 6.17 20.80
CA GLY A 167 5.99 7.09 21.46
C GLY A 167 5.49 8.20 20.53
N ASN A 168 6.38 8.87 19.79
CA ASN A 168 6.00 9.93 18.86
C ASN A 168 5.22 9.36 17.67
N MET A 169 5.64 8.22 17.13
CA MET A 169 4.92 7.54 16.05
C MET A 169 3.48 7.20 16.45
N CYS A 170 3.27 6.70 17.66
CA CYS A 170 1.93 6.44 18.19
C CYS A 170 1.14 7.74 18.41
N LEU A 171 1.76 8.77 18.98
CA LEU A 171 1.10 10.05 19.22
C LEU A 171 0.58 10.67 17.93
N GLU A 172 1.37 10.70 16.87
CA GLU A 172 0.97 11.20 15.56
C GLU A 172 -0.19 10.39 14.95
N LEU A 173 -0.20 9.07 15.13
CA LEU A 173 -1.30 8.22 14.67
C LEU A 173 -2.59 8.47 15.46
N VAL A 174 -2.51 8.66 16.77
CA VAL A 174 -3.64 9.04 17.62
C VAL A 174 -4.20 10.39 17.20
N GLN A 175 -3.34 11.39 16.96
CA GLN A 175 -3.76 12.71 16.47
C GLN A 175 -4.45 12.60 15.11
N SER A 176 -3.90 11.81 14.18
CA SER A 176 -4.52 11.56 12.86
C SER A 176 -5.89 10.89 13.00
N TYR A 177 -6.02 9.92 13.89
CA TYR A 177 -7.29 9.26 14.18
C TYR A 177 -8.31 10.23 14.77
N ALA A 178 -7.92 11.04 15.73
CA ALA A 178 -8.78 12.03 16.38
C ALA A 178 -9.30 13.06 15.37
N GLN A 179 -8.45 13.57 14.49
CA GLN A 179 -8.83 14.48 13.42
C GLN A 179 -9.89 13.88 12.49
N LEU A 180 -9.80 12.58 12.18
CA LEU A 180 -10.71 11.91 11.26
C LEU A 180 -12.03 11.46 11.90
N ASN A 181 -12.10 11.29 13.22
CA ASN A 181 -13.23 10.63 13.86
C ASN A 181 -13.89 11.43 15.00
N ILE A 182 -13.23 12.46 15.53
CA ILE A 182 -13.71 13.18 16.73
C ILE A 182 -14.11 14.61 16.39
N TYR A 183 -13.49 15.21 15.38
CA TYR A 183 -13.71 16.62 15.01
C TYR A 183 -14.63 16.81 13.78
N PHE A 184 -15.37 15.75 13.39
CA PHE A 184 -16.43 15.84 12.37
C PHE A 184 -17.78 15.46 12.93
#